data_3c84f7831ce18681a2460c6b2f4df08a
#
_entry.id   3c84f7831ce18681a2460c6b2f4df08a
#
_cell.length_a   1.000
_cell.length_b   1.000
_cell.length_c   1.000
_cell.angle_alpha   90.00
_cell.angle_beta   90.00
_cell.angle_gamma   90.00
#
_symmetry.space_group_name_H-M   'P 1'
#
loop_
_entity.id
_entity.type
_entity.pdbx_description
1 polymer ?
#
loop_
_entity_poly.entity_id
_entity_poly.type
_entity_poly.pdbx_seq_one_letter_code
_entity_poly.pdbx_strand_id
1 'polypeptide(L)'
;MKQQQQRQPRLIGATGLALLVLSYATALPWLLRGEAVDLAPFLCALVFGCCLIRPVTLAFERASKRTKALAVTLLALLAAAIATAVAGGHVQSWLAHLRTMPLWQANHLFFLFFALLPLTKGIIVAALNFISQAARGTAGRT
;
A
#
# COMPACT_ATOMS: atom_id res chain seq x y z
N MET A 1 -2.62 8.56 -31.42
CA MET A 1 -2.71 7.31 -30.64
C MET A 1 -1.99 7.35 -29.27
N LYS A 2 -0.86 8.03 -29.10
CA LYS A 2 -0.13 8.06 -27.79
C LYS A 2 -0.90 8.74 -26.63
N GLN A 3 -1.77 9.71 -26.90
CA GLN A 3 -2.55 10.40 -25.85
C GLN A 3 -3.68 9.56 -25.25
N GLN A 4 -4.30 8.67 -26.03
CA GLN A 4 -5.35 7.77 -25.51
C GLN A 4 -4.80 6.73 -24.56
N GLN A 5 -3.59 6.21 -24.82
CA GLN A 5 -2.92 5.23 -23.99
C GLN A 5 -2.47 5.80 -22.62
N GLN A 6 -2.31 7.14 -22.53
CA GLN A 6 -1.96 7.82 -21.27
C GLN A 6 -3.17 8.16 -20.38
N ARG A 7 -4.36 8.24 -20.94
CA ARG A 7 -5.59 8.58 -20.17
C ARG A 7 -6.14 7.38 -19.41
N GLN A 8 -6.03 6.18 -19.98
CA GLN A 8 -6.58 4.96 -19.37
C GLN A 8 -6.07 4.66 -17.93
N PRO A 9 -4.76 4.72 -17.60
CA PRO A 9 -4.31 4.41 -16.24
C PRO A 9 -4.75 5.44 -15.21
N ARG A 10 -4.98 6.70 -15.61
CA ARG A 10 -5.50 7.74 -14.70
C ARG A 10 -6.97 7.52 -14.38
N LEU A 11 -7.76 7.15 -15.39
CA LEU A 11 -9.18 6.83 -15.22
C LEU A 11 -9.35 5.60 -14.31
N ILE A 12 -8.58 4.54 -14.54
CA ILE A 12 -8.61 3.32 -13.70
C ILE A 12 -8.25 3.68 -12.24
N GLY A 13 -7.22 4.51 -12.03
CA GLY A 13 -6.84 4.95 -10.70
C GLY A 13 -7.89 5.80 -10.00
N ALA A 14 -8.47 6.77 -10.72
CA ALA A 14 -9.53 7.62 -10.19
C ALA A 14 -10.79 6.81 -9.86
N THR A 15 -11.18 5.90 -10.75
CA THR A 15 -12.31 4.98 -10.53
C THR A 15 -12.04 4.06 -9.33
N GLY A 16 -10.85 3.46 -9.25
CA GLY A 16 -10.47 2.61 -8.12
C GLY A 16 -10.48 3.36 -6.79
N LEU A 17 -9.99 4.60 -6.76
CA LEU A 17 -10.04 5.45 -5.57
C LEU A 17 -11.48 5.81 -5.19
N ALA A 18 -12.30 6.21 -6.16
CA ALA A 18 -13.70 6.54 -5.92
C ALA A 18 -14.48 5.33 -5.37
N LEU A 19 -14.26 4.14 -5.94
CA LEU A 19 -14.87 2.89 -5.47
C LEU A 19 -14.37 2.50 -4.07
N LEU A 20 -13.08 2.74 -3.76
CA LEU A 20 -12.54 2.49 -2.42
C LEU A 20 -13.17 3.41 -1.38
N VAL A 21 -13.30 4.71 -1.70
CA VAL A 21 -13.97 5.69 -0.81
C VAL A 21 -15.45 5.34 -0.62
N LEU A 22 -16.14 4.97 -1.70
CA LEU A 22 -17.53 4.56 -1.63
C LEU A 22 -17.70 3.27 -0.81
N SER A 23 -16.83 2.29 -1.02
CA SER A 23 -16.79 1.05 -0.23
C SER A 23 -16.58 1.34 1.26
N TYR A 24 -15.66 2.24 1.59
CA TYR A 24 -15.45 2.66 2.97
C TYR A 24 -16.70 3.37 3.55
N ALA A 25 -17.27 4.32 2.80
CA ALA A 25 -18.46 5.06 3.25
C ALA A 25 -19.66 4.14 3.50
N THR A 26 -19.88 3.16 2.64
CA THR A 26 -20.95 2.16 2.81
C THR A 26 -20.69 1.18 3.95
N ALA A 27 -19.43 0.83 4.18
CA ALA A 27 -19.03 -0.05 5.26
C ALA A 27 -18.93 0.66 6.63
N LEU A 28 -18.85 1.99 6.64
CA LEU A 28 -18.58 2.78 7.85
C LEU A 28 -19.55 2.47 9.01
N PRO A 29 -20.89 2.39 8.83
CA PRO A 29 -21.80 2.05 9.92
C PRO A 29 -21.50 0.68 10.53
N TRP A 30 -21.13 -0.29 9.70
CA TRP A 30 -20.77 -1.64 10.12
C TRP A 30 -19.39 -1.65 10.83
N LEU A 31 -18.41 -0.95 10.29
CA LEU A 31 -17.07 -0.82 10.89
C LEU A 31 -17.16 -0.19 12.30
N LEU A 32 -18.04 0.80 12.49
CA LEU A 32 -18.22 1.50 13.77
C LEU A 32 -18.94 0.63 14.81
N ARG A 33 -19.88 -0.23 14.40
CA ARG A 33 -20.60 -1.12 15.32
C ARG A 33 -19.72 -2.19 15.94
N GLY A 34 -18.57 -2.49 15.30
CA GLY A 34 -17.68 -3.53 15.80
C GLY A 34 -18.28 -4.92 15.69
N GLU A 35 -19.24 -5.14 14.79
CA GLU A 35 -19.81 -6.44 14.53
C GLU A 35 -18.76 -7.32 13.85
N ALA A 36 -18.59 -8.52 14.36
CA ALA A 36 -17.60 -9.45 13.80
C ALA A 36 -18.12 -10.07 12.50
N VAL A 37 -17.26 -10.11 11.49
CA VAL A 37 -17.21 -11.19 10.49
C VAL A 37 -17.96 -10.97 9.16
N ASP A 38 -18.20 -9.75 8.73
CA ASP A 38 -18.46 -9.59 7.30
C ASP A 38 -17.13 -9.31 6.57
N LEU A 39 -16.65 -10.29 5.78
CA LEU A 39 -15.42 -10.16 5.00
C LEU A 39 -15.59 -9.29 3.75
N ALA A 40 -16.81 -9.02 3.34
CA ALA A 40 -17.10 -8.31 2.09
C ALA A 40 -16.44 -6.93 2.01
N PRO A 41 -16.48 -6.05 3.02
CA PRO A 41 -15.79 -4.76 2.98
C PRO A 41 -14.29 -4.89 2.81
N PHE A 42 -13.66 -5.90 3.44
CA PHE A 42 -12.22 -6.12 3.34
C PHE A 42 -11.82 -6.62 1.96
N LEU A 43 -12.59 -7.53 1.37
CA LEU A 43 -12.38 -7.99 0.01
C LEU A 43 -12.57 -6.86 -1.01
N CYS A 44 -13.59 -6.02 -0.83
CA CYS A 44 -13.77 -4.82 -1.64
C CYS A 44 -12.56 -3.88 -1.52
N ALA A 45 -12.06 -3.64 -0.31
CA ALA A 45 -10.87 -2.83 -0.08
C ALA A 45 -9.64 -3.40 -0.81
N LEU A 46 -9.44 -4.71 -0.77
CA LEU A 46 -8.37 -5.41 -1.48
C LEU A 46 -8.48 -5.24 -2.99
N VAL A 47 -9.66 -5.50 -3.56
CA VAL A 47 -9.90 -5.39 -5.01
C VAL A 47 -9.69 -3.97 -5.51
N PHE A 48 -10.26 -2.97 -4.82
CA PHE A 48 -10.11 -1.58 -5.21
C PHE A 48 -8.69 -1.06 -4.98
N GLY A 49 -8.00 -1.54 -3.96
CA GLY A 49 -6.57 -1.31 -3.74
C GLY A 49 -5.72 -1.82 -4.91
N CYS A 50 -6.07 -2.96 -5.50
CA CYS A 50 -5.41 -3.47 -6.69
C CYS A 50 -5.52 -2.52 -7.90
N CYS A 51 -6.63 -1.80 -8.04
CA CYS A 51 -6.81 -0.81 -9.11
C CYS A 51 -5.83 0.35 -9.00
N LEU A 52 -5.31 0.63 -7.80
CA LEU A 52 -4.37 1.72 -7.54
C LEU A 52 -2.91 1.34 -7.81
N ILE A 53 -2.58 0.05 -7.97
CA ILE A 53 -1.19 -0.41 -8.18
C ILE A 53 -0.56 0.27 -9.40
N ARG A 54 -1.24 0.17 -10.55
CA ARG A 54 -0.70 0.69 -11.81
C ARG A 54 -0.50 2.21 -11.81
N PRO A 55 -1.47 3.05 -11.39
CA PRO A 55 -1.25 4.49 -11.31
C PRO A 55 -0.16 4.88 -10.31
N VAL A 56 -0.03 4.17 -9.17
CA VAL A 56 1.01 4.43 -8.18
C VAL A 56 2.39 4.06 -8.72
N THR A 57 2.55 2.90 -9.36
CA THR A 57 3.82 2.50 -9.97
C THR A 57 4.23 3.43 -11.10
N LEU A 58 3.31 3.86 -11.96
CA LEU A 58 3.57 4.84 -13.01
C LEU A 58 3.94 6.22 -12.44
N ALA A 59 3.31 6.65 -11.35
CA ALA A 59 3.68 7.88 -10.66
C ALA A 59 5.11 7.78 -10.11
N PHE A 60 5.48 6.64 -9.51
CA PHE A 60 6.83 6.38 -9.05
C PHE A 60 7.83 6.38 -10.20
N GLU A 61 7.55 5.70 -11.31
CA GLU A 61 8.43 5.66 -12.49
C GLU A 61 8.70 7.05 -13.08
N ARG A 62 7.71 7.94 -13.06
CA ARG A 62 7.81 9.32 -13.54
C ARG A 62 8.46 10.28 -12.55
N ALA A 63 8.57 9.89 -11.30
CA ALA A 63 9.15 10.70 -10.25
C ALA A 63 10.63 11.01 -10.53
N SER A 64 11.12 12.12 -10.00
CA SER A 64 12.52 12.52 -10.10
C SER A 64 13.44 11.48 -9.41
N LYS A 65 14.70 11.42 -9.82
CA LYS A 65 15.69 10.53 -9.18
C LYS A 65 15.80 10.79 -7.67
N ARG A 66 15.68 12.06 -7.24
CA ARG A 66 15.70 12.44 -5.82
C ARG A 66 14.49 11.87 -5.07
N THR A 67 13.29 12.02 -5.64
CA THR A 67 12.04 11.49 -5.06
C THR A 67 12.08 9.96 -4.96
N LYS A 68 12.60 9.28 -5.98
CA LYS A 68 12.77 7.81 -5.96
C LYS A 68 13.76 7.38 -4.87
N ALA A 69 14.90 8.06 -4.77
CA ALA A 69 15.89 7.78 -3.74
C ALA A 69 15.32 7.99 -2.34
N LEU A 70 14.59 9.10 -2.12
CA LEU A 70 13.93 9.36 -0.85
C LEU A 70 12.91 8.26 -0.50
N ALA A 71 12.08 7.86 -1.46
CA ALA A 71 11.09 6.81 -1.24
C ALA A 71 11.76 5.46 -0.91
N VAL A 72 12.84 5.10 -1.59
CA VAL A 72 13.62 3.89 -1.31
C VAL A 72 14.25 3.96 0.08
N THR A 73 14.81 5.10 0.45
CA THR A 73 15.39 5.30 1.80
C THR A 73 14.33 5.16 2.89
N LEU A 74 13.15 5.76 2.71
CA LEU A 74 12.04 5.64 3.66
C LEU A 74 11.55 4.19 3.78
N LEU A 75 11.45 3.45 2.67
CA LEU A 75 11.11 2.04 2.69
C LEU A 75 12.16 1.20 3.42
N ALA A 76 13.45 1.48 3.21
CA ALA A 76 14.53 0.80 3.89
C ALA A 76 14.51 1.07 5.41
N LEU A 77 14.28 2.33 5.82
CA LEU A 77 14.13 2.70 7.22
C LEU A 77 12.92 2.03 7.87
N LEU A 78 11.79 1.98 7.15
CA LEU A 78 10.59 1.28 7.63
C LEU A 78 10.85 -0.22 7.79
N ALA A 79 11.50 -0.84 6.81
CA ALA A 79 11.88 -2.26 6.88
C ALA A 79 12.83 -2.54 8.06
N ALA A 80 13.82 -1.67 8.29
CA ALA A 80 14.72 -1.75 9.43
C ALA A 80 13.97 -1.60 10.76
N ALA A 81 13.04 -0.65 10.86
CA ALA A 81 12.21 -0.46 12.05
C ALA A 81 11.33 -1.67 12.33
N ILE A 82 10.73 -2.27 11.30
CA ILE A 82 9.96 -3.52 11.45
C ILE A 82 10.87 -4.66 11.90
N ALA A 83 12.04 -4.83 11.30
CA ALA A 83 13.00 -5.87 11.67
C ALA A 83 13.46 -5.73 13.11
N THR A 84 13.77 -4.52 13.58
CA THR A 84 14.15 -4.26 14.97
C THR A 84 13.00 -4.51 15.94
N ALA A 85 11.77 -4.15 15.58
CA ALA A 85 10.57 -4.45 16.38
C ALA A 85 10.33 -5.95 16.50
N VAL A 86 10.53 -6.71 15.42
CA VAL A 86 10.43 -8.18 15.42
C VAL A 86 11.53 -8.79 16.29
N ALA A 87 12.79 -8.38 16.09
CA ALA A 87 13.92 -8.89 16.84
C ALA A 87 13.85 -8.56 18.36
N GLY A 88 13.30 -7.38 18.69
CA GLY A 88 13.10 -6.95 20.08
C GLY A 88 11.91 -7.58 20.81
N GLY A 89 11.17 -8.50 20.18
CA GLY A 89 10.00 -9.15 20.77
C GLY A 89 8.76 -8.26 20.90
N HIS A 90 8.80 -7.03 20.38
CA HIS A 90 7.68 -6.08 20.45
C HIS A 90 6.43 -6.56 19.69
N VAL A 91 6.57 -7.53 18.79
CA VAL A 91 5.45 -8.11 18.05
C VAL A 91 4.46 -8.80 19.00
N GLN A 92 4.96 -9.47 20.05
CA GLN A 92 4.07 -10.12 21.03
C GLN A 92 3.26 -9.12 21.84
N SER A 93 3.89 -8.02 22.27
CA SER A 93 3.20 -6.96 22.99
C SER A 93 2.17 -6.24 22.08
N TRP A 94 2.49 -6.05 20.82
CA TRP A 94 1.59 -5.49 19.84
C TRP A 94 0.40 -6.42 19.55
N LEU A 95 0.63 -7.73 19.41
CA LEU A 95 -0.44 -8.72 19.26
C LEU A 95 -1.33 -8.80 20.49
N ALA A 96 -0.77 -8.68 21.68
CA ALA A 96 -1.54 -8.59 22.91
C ALA A 96 -2.42 -7.34 22.93
N HIS A 97 -1.89 -6.20 22.47
CA HIS A 97 -2.65 -4.95 22.35
C HIS A 97 -3.77 -5.07 21.32
N LEU A 98 -3.54 -5.71 20.18
CA LEU A 98 -4.60 -5.96 19.17
C LEU A 98 -5.75 -6.80 19.73
N ARG A 99 -5.47 -7.77 20.63
CA ARG A 99 -6.50 -8.60 21.26
C ARG A 99 -7.37 -7.81 22.25
N THR A 100 -6.84 -6.75 22.84
CA THR A 100 -7.58 -5.87 23.77
C THR A 100 -8.21 -4.66 23.09
N MET A 101 -7.93 -4.47 21.80
CA MET A 101 -8.42 -3.33 21.04
C MET A 101 -9.93 -3.48 20.79
N PRO A 102 -10.71 -2.38 20.88
CA PRO A 102 -12.12 -2.40 20.51
C PRO A 102 -12.33 -2.85 19.07
N LEU A 103 -13.34 -3.68 18.80
CA LEU A 103 -13.60 -4.26 17.48
C LEU A 103 -13.73 -3.21 16.37
N TRP A 104 -14.29 -2.04 16.66
CA TRP A 104 -14.40 -0.96 15.69
C TRP A 104 -13.03 -0.43 15.23
N GLN A 105 -12.04 -0.34 16.13
CA GLN A 105 -10.68 0.07 15.77
C GLN A 105 -9.98 -1.03 14.96
N ALA A 106 -10.13 -2.29 15.38
CA ALA A 106 -9.59 -3.43 14.66
C ALA A 106 -10.14 -3.50 13.23
N ASN A 107 -11.45 -3.32 13.05
CA ASN A 107 -12.08 -3.30 11.74
C ASN A 107 -11.51 -2.22 10.81
N HIS A 108 -11.27 -1.00 11.32
CA HIS A 108 -10.66 0.08 10.55
C HIS A 108 -9.23 -0.26 10.15
N LEU A 109 -8.42 -0.80 11.07
CA LEU A 109 -7.06 -1.22 10.78
C LEU A 109 -7.02 -2.32 9.73
N PHE A 110 -7.91 -3.31 9.82
CA PHE A 110 -8.00 -4.36 8.81
C PHE A 110 -8.44 -3.82 7.45
N PHE A 111 -9.42 -2.93 7.41
CA PHE A 111 -9.83 -2.30 6.15
C PHE A 111 -8.67 -1.57 5.47
N LEU A 112 -7.94 -0.74 6.22
CA LEU A 112 -6.75 -0.04 5.72
C LEU A 112 -5.65 -1.02 5.29
N PHE A 113 -5.41 -2.07 6.06
CA PHE A 113 -4.43 -3.10 5.72
C PHE A 113 -4.76 -3.77 4.38
N PHE A 114 -6.01 -4.21 4.18
CA PHE A 114 -6.41 -4.83 2.92
C PHE A 114 -6.38 -3.85 1.74
N ALA A 115 -6.69 -2.58 1.95
CA ALA A 115 -6.59 -1.56 0.91
C ALA A 115 -5.13 -1.27 0.51
N LEU A 116 -4.20 -1.24 1.48
CA LEU A 116 -2.80 -0.90 1.27
C LEU A 116 -1.92 -2.10 0.85
N LEU A 117 -2.33 -3.33 1.17
CA LEU A 117 -1.57 -4.54 0.88
C LEU A 117 -1.15 -4.66 -0.60
N PRO A 118 -2.03 -4.45 -1.60
CA PRO A 118 -1.63 -4.48 -2.99
C PRO A 118 -0.65 -3.36 -3.36
N LEU A 119 -0.82 -2.17 -2.77
CA LEU A 119 0.03 -1.01 -3.03
C LEU A 119 1.45 -1.23 -2.53
N THR A 120 1.63 -1.83 -1.35
CA THR A 120 2.95 -2.15 -0.81
C THR A 120 3.74 -3.06 -1.75
N LYS A 121 3.09 -4.10 -2.31
CA LYS A 121 3.70 -4.97 -3.32
C LYS A 121 4.16 -4.17 -4.54
N GLY A 122 3.30 -3.31 -5.08
CA GLY A 122 3.63 -2.47 -6.25
C GLY A 122 4.81 -1.54 -6.00
N ILE A 123 4.84 -0.88 -4.85
CA ILE A 123 5.92 0.03 -4.46
C ILE A 123 7.23 -0.71 -4.24
N ILE A 124 7.21 -1.88 -3.59
CA ILE A 124 8.41 -2.70 -3.37
C ILE A 124 9.01 -3.13 -4.71
N VAL A 125 8.20 -3.64 -5.64
CA VAL A 125 8.68 -4.05 -6.96
C VAL A 125 9.28 -2.87 -7.72
N ALA A 126 8.63 -1.71 -7.71
CA ALA A 126 9.14 -0.50 -8.36
C ALA A 126 10.47 -0.01 -7.73
N ALA A 127 10.61 -0.09 -6.41
CA ALA A 127 11.83 0.26 -5.69
C ALA A 127 12.98 -0.70 -6.03
N LEU A 128 12.73 -2.02 -6.05
CA LEU A 128 13.73 -3.02 -6.41
C LEU A 128 14.20 -2.85 -7.87
N ASN A 129 13.30 -2.56 -8.79
CA ASN A 129 13.65 -2.26 -10.18
C ASN A 129 14.53 -1.01 -10.28
N PHE A 130 14.23 0.04 -9.52
CA PHE A 130 15.05 1.26 -9.49
C PHE A 130 16.47 0.98 -8.96
N ILE A 131 16.60 0.22 -7.87
CA ILE A 131 17.90 -0.16 -7.28
C ILE A 131 18.70 -0.98 -8.30
N SER A 132 18.08 -1.97 -8.93
CA SER A 132 18.70 -2.84 -9.93
C SER A 132 19.22 -2.05 -11.15
N GLN A 133 18.47 -1.07 -11.62
CA GLN A 133 18.89 -0.19 -12.71
C GLN A 133 20.06 0.71 -12.30
N ALA A 134 20.04 1.26 -11.09
CA ALA A 134 21.13 2.06 -10.56
C ALA A 134 22.43 1.25 -10.45
N ALA A 135 22.35 0.01 -9.95
CA ALA A 135 23.52 -0.89 -9.85
C ALA A 135 24.12 -1.24 -11.22
N ARG A 136 23.28 -1.48 -12.24
CA ARG A 136 23.77 -1.75 -13.61
C ARG A 136 24.42 -0.53 -14.27
N GLY A 137 23.90 0.67 -13.99
CA GLY A 137 24.46 1.93 -14.52
C GLY A 137 25.83 2.27 -13.94
N THR A 138 26.17 1.79 -12.75
CA THR A 138 27.51 1.94 -12.15
C THR A 138 28.50 0.91 -12.69
N ALA A 139 28.08 -0.33 -12.96
CA ALA A 139 28.95 -1.38 -13.46
C ALA A 139 29.40 -1.18 -14.93
N GLY A 140 28.69 -0.38 -15.71
CA GLY A 140 29.07 -0.07 -17.10
C GLY A 140 30.01 1.13 -17.27
N ARG A 141 30.51 1.74 -16.17
CA ARG A 141 31.43 2.90 -16.18
C ARG A 141 32.84 2.58 -15.71
N THR A 142 33.12 1.34 -15.37
CA THR A 142 34.49 0.81 -15.09
C THR A 142 35.03 0.10 -16.30
#